data_e4d03fa9aef1ed18c83fe0f852269274
#
_entry.id   e4d03fa9aef1ed18c83fe0f852269274
#
_cell.length_a   1.000
_cell.length_b   1.000
_cell.length_c   1.000
_cell.angle_alpha   90.00
_cell.angle_beta   90.00
_cell.angle_gamma   90.00
#
_symmetry.space_group_name_H-M   'P 1'
#
loop_
_entity.id
_entity.type
_entity.pdbx_description
1 polymer ?
#
loop_
_entity_poly.entity_id
_entity_poly.type
_entity_poly.pdbx_seq_one_letter_code
_entity_poly.pdbx_strand_id
1 'polypeptide(L)'
;MNKEESTTVANNIFYNIFGVQTNYTMEEIMKKYAFDFKRPVRVKDSFTGQETWTDIPKYERYITQANMEHCGNKRGWMFENKEFKSLQEIMEQWNKINYMTTERYFNSIDVHESDTIYDSNSVYRSTSCSKCNRILFCDNCVSCELTLASQRSLGCVNCIRVDDSGNCSNSYNVICSKKIANSFFIQDCSDLYECMFCSHISNRRFCIANSQCSEKSYYAIKKVVIDWILKQ
;
A
#
# COMPACT_ATOMS: atom_id res chain seq x y z
N MET A 1 1.23 -11.51 5.23
CA MET A 1 2.50 -11.93 4.53
C MET A 1 3.70 -11.48 5.33
N ASN A 2 4.58 -12.35 5.71
CA ASN A 2 5.88 -11.98 6.28
C ASN A 2 6.82 -11.40 5.19
N LYS A 3 8.03 -10.97 5.58
CA LYS A 3 8.98 -10.33 4.65
C LYS A 3 9.41 -11.25 3.48
N GLU A 4 9.60 -12.55 3.73
CA GLU A 4 10.06 -13.51 2.73
C GLU A 4 8.96 -13.81 1.70
N GLU A 5 7.76 -14.09 2.17
CA GLU A 5 6.58 -14.26 1.31
C GLU A 5 6.30 -13.00 0.49
N SER A 6 6.42 -11.82 1.12
CA SER A 6 6.24 -10.54 0.45
C SER A 6 7.26 -10.32 -0.67
N THR A 7 8.51 -10.72 -0.45
CA THR A 7 9.55 -10.66 -1.48
C THR A 7 9.21 -11.56 -2.67
N THR A 8 8.70 -12.75 -2.41
CA THR A 8 8.24 -13.70 -3.45
C THR A 8 7.06 -13.12 -4.24
N VAL A 9 6.05 -12.60 -3.55
CA VAL A 9 4.89 -11.97 -4.20
C VAL A 9 5.30 -10.78 -5.04
N ALA A 10 6.18 -9.92 -4.56
CA ALA A 10 6.68 -8.78 -5.33
C ALA A 10 7.40 -9.22 -6.62
N ASN A 11 8.30 -10.19 -6.56
CA ASN A 11 8.98 -10.73 -7.75
C ASN A 11 7.99 -11.37 -8.75
N ASN A 12 6.93 -12.00 -8.27
CA ASN A 12 5.85 -12.50 -9.12
C ASN A 12 5.06 -11.37 -9.81
N ILE A 13 4.82 -10.25 -9.13
CA ILE A 13 4.20 -9.06 -9.75
C ILE A 13 5.09 -8.52 -10.88
N PHE A 14 6.41 -8.44 -10.67
CA PHE A 14 7.35 -8.05 -11.73
C PHE A 14 7.27 -9.00 -12.93
N TYR A 15 7.26 -10.31 -12.67
CA TYR A 15 7.12 -11.29 -13.75
C TYR A 15 5.81 -11.12 -14.54
N ASN A 16 4.69 -10.94 -13.84
CA ASN A 16 3.38 -10.78 -14.48
C ASN A 16 3.32 -9.53 -15.39
N ILE A 17 3.96 -8.43 -14.98
CA ILE A 17 3.93 -7.15 -15.72
C ILE A 17 4.95 -7.12 -16.85
N PHE A 18 6.17 -7.58 -16.57
CA PHE A 18 7.31 -7.41 -17.48
C PHE A 18 7.69 -8.69 -18.25
N GLY A 19 7.18 -9.86 -17.83
CA GLY A 19 7.53 -11.14 -18.45
C GLY A 19 8.97 -11.58 -18.16
N VAL A 20 9.65 -10.97 -17.19
CA VAL A 20 11.05 -11.24 -16.84
C VAL A 20 11.14 -11.67 -15.38
N GLN A 21 11.79 -12.79 -15.13
CA GLN A 21 12.04 -13.26 -13.77
C GLN A 21 13.05 -12.33 -13.09
N THR A 22 12.67 -11.77 -11.95
CA THR A 22 13.52 -10.96 -11.08
C THR A 22 13.79 -11.67 -9.77
N ASN A 23 14.92 -11.35 -9.14
CA ASN A 23 15.28 -11.85 -7.81
C ASN A 23 15.61 -10.68 -6.88
N TYR A 24 14.79 -9.62 -6.95
CA TYR A 24 14.99 -8.45 -6.10
C TYR A 24 14.78 -8.81 -4.62
N THR A 25 15.66 -8.28 -3.79
CA THR A 25 15.47 -8.25 -2.34
C THR A 25 14.41 -7.22 -1.97
N MET A 26 13.86 -7.33 -0.77
CA MET A 26 12.89 -6.35 -0.28
C MET A 26 13.48 -4.94 -0.20
N GLU A 27 14.75 -4.82 0.14
CA GLU A 27 15.47 -3.55 0.21
C GLU A 27 15.63 -2.88 -1.17
N GLU A 28 15.92 -3.66 -2.20
CA GLU A 28 15.98 -3.17 -3.58
C GLU A 28 14.61 -2.72 -4.08
N ILE A 29 13.56 -3.51 -3.79
CA ILE A 29 12.18 -3.16 -4.14
C ILE A 29 11.78 -1.84 -3.47
N MET A 30 12.07 -1.68 -2.19
CA MET A 30 11.78 -0.45 -1.45
C MET A 30 12.51 0.75 -2.03
N LYS A 31 13.79 0.59 -2.34
CA LYS A 31 14.64 1.67 -2.84
C LYS A 31 14.26 2.11 -4.25
N LYS A 32 13.94 1.16 -5.12
CA LYS A 32 13.70 1.43 -6.55
C LYS A 32 12.23 1.78 -6.85
N TYR A 33 11.28 1.12 -6.20
CA TYR A 33 9.87 1.17 -6.60
C TYR A 33 8.94 1.76 -5.54
N ALA A 34 9.31 1.74 -4.26
CA ALA A 34 8.49 2.25 -3.17
C ALA A 34 9.16 3.35 -2.35
N PHE A 35 10.00 4.18 -2.98
CA PHE A 35 10.80 5.21 -2.31
C PHE A 35 9.96 6.41 -1.83
N ASP A 36 8.88 6.73 -2.51
CA ASP A 36 7.97 7.86 -2.28
C ASP A 36 6.64 7.45 -1.63
N PHE A 37 6.51 6.20 -1.26
CA PHE A 37 5.32 5.65 -0.63
C PHE A 37 5.20 6.07 0.85
N LYS A 38 3.98 6.39 1.30
CA LYS A 38 3.69 6.60 2.72
C LYS A 38 3.73 5.26 3.45
N ARG A 39 4.69 5.10 4.34
CA ARG A 39 4.91 3.86 5.10
C ARG A 39 4.33 3.95 6.50
N PRO A 40 3.83 2.84 7.05
CA PRO A 40 3.62 2.75 8.49
C PRO A 40 4.95 2.96 9.22
N VAL A 41 4.88 3.63 10.35
CA VAL A 41 6.04 3.95 11.18
C VAL A 41 6.11 2.97 12.34
N ARG A 42 7.29 2.46 12.61
CA ARG A 42 7.56 1.59 13.73
C ARG A 42 7.61 2.39 15.04
N VAL A 43 6.79 1.99 16.00
CA VAL A 43 6.72 2.56 17.35
C VAL A 43 6.75 1.44 18.39
N LYS A 44 6.67 1.77 19.67
CA LYS A 44 6.58 0.78 20.74
C LYS A 44 5.20 0.80 21.38
N ASP A 45 4.63 -0.36 21.55
CA ASP A 45 3.46 -0.54 22.42
C ASP A 45 3.87 -0.17 23.86
N SER A 46 3.19 0.82 24.44
CA SER A 46 3.51 1.34 25.77
C SER A 46 3.14 0.37 26.91
N PHE A 47 2.38 -0.67 26.60
CA PHE A 47 1.95 -1.69 27.56
C PHE A 47 2.95 -2.84 27.67
N THR A 48 3.45 -3.29 26.53
CA THR A 48 4.33 -4.48 26.44
C THR A 48 5.80 -4.13 26.13
N GLY A 49 6.06 -2.93 25.61
CA GLY A 49 7.36 -2.53 25.11
C GLY A 49 7.73 -3.14 23.75
N GLN A 50 6.86 -3.97 23.17
CA GLN A 50 7.09 -4.61 21.87
C GLN A 50 6.96 -3.62 20.71
N GLU A 51 7.63 -3.92 19.63
CA GLU A 51 7.49 -3.14 18.38
C GLU A 51 6.10 -3.31 17.77
N THR A 52 5.56 -2.23 17.26
CA THR A 52 4.26 -2.17 16.56
C THR A 52 4.29 -1.09 15.49
N TRP A 53 3.27 -1.04 14.64
CA TRP A 53 3.25 -0.21 13.45
C TRP A 53 2.03 0.71 13.42
N THR A 54 2.23 1.97 13.06
CA THR A 54 1.16 2.97 12.97
C THR A 54 1.26 3.83 11.72
N ASP A 55 0.14 4.23 11.17
CA ASP A 55 0.03 5.25 10.13
C ASP A 55 -0.04 6.69 10.70
N ILE A 56 -0.20 6.81 12.03
CA ILE A 56 -0.35 8.10 12.74
C ILE A 56 0.76 8.28 13.79
N PRO A 57 2.00 8.59 13.41
CA PRO A 57 3.13 8.69 14.35
C PRO A 57 3.18 10.06 15.09
N LYS A 58 2.02 10.58 15.52
CA LYS A 58 1.91 11.90 16.14
C LYS A 58 1.75 11.87 17.66
N TYR A 59 1.65 10.68 18.22
CA TYR A 59 1.35 10.48 19.62
C TYR A 59 2.56 9.96 20.38
N GLU A 60 2.58 10.17 21.68
CA GLU A 60 3.67 9.71 22.54
C GLU A 60 3.47 8.27 23.03
N ARG A 61 2.21 7.80 23.05
CA ARG A 61 1.84 6.52 23.65
C ARG A 61 0.97 5.71 22.72
N TYR A 62 1.36 4.48 22.52
CA TYR A 62 0.69 3.56 21.60
C TYR A 62 0.27 2.28 22.30
N ILE A 63 -0.76 1.64 21.81
CA ILE A 63 -1.23 0.32 22.23
C ILE A 63 -1.70 -0.45 21.00
N THR A 64 -1.31 -1.72 20.87
CA THR A 64 -1.85 -2.55 19.80
C THR A 64 -3.34 -2.78 19.97
N GLN A 65 -4.10 -2.96 18.90
CA GLN A 65 -5.51 -3.28 18.96
C GLN A 65 -5.76 -4.51 19.83
N ALA A 66 -4.95 -5.55 19.70
CA ALA A 66 -5.06 -6.76 20.51
C ALA A 66 -4.91 -6.49 22.02
N ASN A 67 -3.93 -5.67 22.41
CA ASN A 67 -3.73 -5.28 23.80
C ASN A 67 -4.85 -4.35 24.30
N MET A 68 -5.33 -3.45 23.46
CA MET A 68 -6.44 -2.56 23.78
C MET A 68 -7.71 -3.36 24.08
N GLU A 69 -8.05 -4.33 23.25
CA GLU A 69 -9.20 -5.23 23.45
C GLU A 69 -9.02 -6.11 24.69
N HIS A 70 -7.82 -6.66 24.91
CA HIS A 70 -7.52 -7.47 26.09
C HIS A 70 -7.70 -6.66 27.39
N CYS A 71 -7.21 -5.44 27.43
CA CYS A 71 -7.38 -4.55 28.58
C CYS A 71 -8.86 -4.15 28.78
N GLY A 72 -9.57 -3.88 27.68
CA GLY A 72 -10.98 -3.56 27.69
C GLY A 72 -11.86 -4.70 28.22
N ASN A 73 -11.58 -5.92 27.78
CA ASN A 73 -12.33 -7.11 28.23
C ASN A 73 -12.08 -7.46 29.70
N LYS A 74 -10.90 -7.17 30.24
CA LYS A 74 -10.56 -7.48 31.66
C LYS A 74 -11.11 -6.46 32.66
N ARG A 75 -11.08 -5.17 32.31
CA ARG A 75 -11.33 -4.09 33.28
C ARG A 75 -12.36 -3.08 32.78
N GLY A 76 -12.74 -3.12 31.50
CA GLY A 76 -13.32 -1.97 30.82
C GLY A 76 -12.32 -0.79 30.78
N TRP A 77 -12.62 0.22 30.03
CA TRP A 77 -11.84 1.47 30.02
C TRP A 77 -12.41 2.52 30.97
N MET A 78 -13.45 2.16 31.70
CA MET A 78 -14.07 3.02 32.72
C MET A 78 -13.38 2.83 34.06
N PHE A 79 -13.27 3.89 34.82
CA PHE A 79 -12.88 3.89 36.21
C PHE A 79 -14.11 4.06 37.11
N GLU A 80 -13.94 3.76 38.39
CA GLU A 80 -14.95 4.06 39.39
C GLU A 80 -15.29 5.54 39.44
N ASN A 81 -16.51 5.87 39.91
CA ASN A 81 -16.93 7.26 40.01
C ASN A 81 -15.95 8.06 40.89
N LYS A 82 -15.47 9.17 40.37
CA LYS A 82 -14.55 10.05 41.06
C LYS A 82 -14.89 11.52 40.78
N GLU A 83 -14.92 12.30 41.84
CA GLU A 83 -14.98 13.77 41.71
C GLU A 83 -13.54 14.32 41.54
N PHE A 84 -13.30 15.01 40.45
CA PHE A 84 -12.01 15.66 40.18
C PHE A 84 -11.99 17.04 40.87
N LYS A 85 -10.90 17.31 41.57
CA LYS A 85 -10.69 18.59 42.31
C LYS A 85 -9.71 19.53 41.59
N SER A 86 -8.97 19.02 40.63
CA SER A 86 -7.98 19.82 39.91
C SER A 86 -7.77 19.32 38.47
N LEU A 87 -7.26 20.18 37.59
CA LEU A 87 -6.83 19.81 36.26
C LEU A 87 -5.70 18.75 36.30
N GLN A 88 -4.81 18.84 37.29
CA GLN A 88 -3.74 17.90 37.48
C GLN A 88 -4.28 16.46 37.67
N GLU A 89 -5.28 16.28 38.51
CA GLU A 89 -5.93 14.97 38.71
C GLU A 89 -6.57 14.44 37.41
N ILE A 90 -7.17 15.33 36.61
CA ILE A 90 -7.72 14.95 35.30
C ILE A 90 -6.59 14.47 34.37
N MET A 91 -5.50 15.22 34.28
CA MET A 91 -4.36 14.86 33.43
C MET A 91 -3.68 13.55 33.86
N GLU A 92 -3.55 13.32 35.15
CA GLU A 92 -3.04 12.06 35.68
C GLU A 92 -3.95 10.87 35.31
N GLN A 93 -5.26 11.06 35.36
CA GLN A 93 -6.22 10.04 34.93
C GLN A 93 -6.18 9.85 33.41
N TRP A 94 -6.16 10.95 32.66
CA TRP A 94 -6.04 10.93 31.19
C TRP A 94 -4.82 10.16 30.73
N ASN A 95 -3.67 10.38 31.36
CA ASN A 95 -2.44 9.66 31.06
C ASN A 95 -2.51 8.14 31.26
N LYS A 96 -3.52 7.63 31.98
CA LYS A 96 -3.72 6.17 32.14
C LYS A 96 -4.49 5.54 30.97
N ILE A 97 -5.17 6.34 30.15
CA ILE A 97 -6.06 5.87 29.09
C ILE A 97 -5.75 6.47 27.71
N ASN A 98 -4.90 7.48 27.64
CA ASN A 98 -4.57 8.17 26.41
C ASN A 98 -3.53 7.38 25.59
N TYR A 99 -4.01 6.46 24.80
CA TYR A 99 -3.19 5.67 23.87
C TYR A 99 -3.74 5.79 22.46
N MET A 100 -2.84 5.89 21.47
CA MET A 100 -3.19 5.72 20.07
C MET A 100 -3.15 4.23 19.75
N THR A 101 -4.25 3.70 19.22
CA THR A 101 -4.31 2.30 18.79
C THR A 101 -3.51 2.09 17.50
N THR A 102 -2.73 1.04 17.47
CA THR A 102 -1.90 0.60 16.34
C THR A 102 -2.35 -0.77 15.83
N GLU A 103 -1.87 -1.17 14.66
CA GLU A 103 -2.21 -2.47 14.06
C GLU A 103 -3.72 -2.72 14.03
N ARG A 104 -4.45 -1.70 13.57
CA ARG A 104 -5.91 -1.75 13.45
C ARG A 104 -6.32 -2.63 12.30
N TYR A 105 -6.48 -3.91 12.58
CA TYR A 105 -6.90 -4.91 11.61
C TYR A 105 -8.33 -5.35 11.92
N PHE A 106 -9.21 -5.27 10.95
CA PHE A 106 -10.57 -5.74 11.06
C PHE A 106 -10.90 -6.70 9.92
N ASN A 107 -11.40 -7.89 10.25
CA ASN A 107 -11.75 -8.94 9.28
C ASN A 107 -10.62 -9.18 8.25
N SER A 108 -9.36 -9.15 8.71
CA SER A 108 -8.18 -9.24 7.86
C SER A 108 -7.24 -10.33 8.34
N ILE A 109 -6.60 -11.03 7.41
CA ILE A 109 -5.74 -12.18 7.69
C ILE A 109 -4.36 -11.93 7.10
N ASP A 110 -3.32 -12.40 7.80
CA ASP A 110 -1.95 -12.38 7.31
C ASP A 110 -1.46 -10.95 6.98
N VAL A 111 -1.66 -10.05 7.95
CA VAL A 111 -1.27 -8.63 7.87
C VAL A 111 -0.01 -8.41 8.70
N HIS A 112 1.05 -7.83 8.12
CA HIS A 112 2.31 -7.57 8.79
C HIS A 112 2.80 -6.15 8.56
N GLU A 113 3.41 -5.58 9.58
CA GLU A 113 4.03 -4.25 9.54
C GLU A 113 3.13 -3.17 8.93
N SER A 114 1.82 -3.22 9.21
CA SER A 114 0.78 -2.41 8.58
C SER A 114 -0.13 -1.78 9.63
N ASP A 115 -0.98 -0.83 9.23
CA ASP A 115 -1.99 -0.26 10.11
C ASP A 115 -3.25 0.14 9.30
N THR A 116 -4.42 0.09 9.95
CA THR A 116 -5.71 0.47 9.34
C THR A 116 -6.06 -0.39 8.11
N ILE A 117 -6.18 -1.70 8.33
CA ILE A 117 -6.44 -2.68 7.27
C ILE A 117 -7.79 -3.36 7.51
N TYR A 118 -8.68 -3.33 6.52
CA TYR A 118 -10.04 -3.87 6.58
C TYR A 118 -10.31 -4.87 5.48
N ASP A 119 -11.02 -5.97 5.81
CA ASP A 119 -11.48 -6.98 4.84
C ASP A 119 -10.40 -7.44 3.84
N SER A 120 -9.15 -7.53 4.30
CA SER A 120 -8.01 -7.74 3.41
C SER A 120 -7.19 -8.97 3.79
N ASN A 121 -6.48 -9.54 2.83
CA ASN A 121 -5.65 -10.71 3.03
C ASN A 121 -4.24 -10.50 2.46
N SER A 122 -3.23 -11.02 3.17
CA SER A 122 -1.82 -10.99 2.75
C SER A 122 -1.32 -9.57 2.45
N VAL A 123 -1.24 -8.76 3.50
CA VAL A 123 -0.85 -7.34 3.42
C VAL A 123 0.50 -7.12 4.09
N TYR A 124 1.40 -6.39 3.43
CA TYR A 124 2.71 -6.04 3.96
C TYR A 124 3.03 -4.56 3.84
N ARG A 125 3.44 -3.92 4.95
CA ARG A 125 3.83 -2.51 5.02
C ARG A 125 2.87 -1.55 4.32
N SER A 126 1.58 -1.70 4.56
CA SER A 126 0.53 -0.92 3.92
C SER A 126 -0.33 -0.20 4.95
N THR A 127 -1.01 0.86 4.52
CA THR A 127 -1.87 1.67 5.39
C THR A 127 -3.22 1.97 4.74
N SER A 128 -4.27 2.08 5.56
CA SER A 128 -5.60 2.54 5.12
C SER A 128 -6.18 1.76 3.93
N CYS A 129 -5.96 0.46 3.86
CA CYS A 129 -6.40 -0.39 2.75
C CYS A 129 -7.62 -1.22 3.10
N SER A 130 -8.49 -1.44 2.11
CA SER A 130 -9.72 -2.22 2.27
C SER A 130 -10.01 -3.13 1.09
N LYS A 131 -10.48 -4.36 1.38
CA LYS A 131 -10.84 -5.38 0.38
C LYS A 131 -9.70 -5.71 -0.59
N CYS A 132 -8.49 -5.70 -0.07
CA CYS A 132 -7.28 -5.94 -0.86
C CYS A 132 -6.72 -7.34 -0.63
N ASN A 133 -5.99 -7.86 -1.62
CA ASN A 133 -5.33 -9.16 -1.55
C ASN A 133 -3.92 -9.11 -2.13
N ARG A 134 -2.94 -9.61 -1.37
CA ARG A 134 -1.52 -9.63 -1.76
C ARG A 134 -0.99 -8.28 -2.19
N ILE A 135 -1.09 -7.30 -1.30
CA ILE A 135 -0.60 -5.94 -1.54
C ILE A 135 0.63 -5.62 -0.69
N LEU A 136 1.54 -4.80 -1.25
CA LEU A 136 2.77 -4.38 -0.62
C LEU A 136 2.98 -2.88 -0.81
N PHE A 137 3.34 -2.18 0.26
CA PHE A 137 3.62 -0.74 0.21
C PHE A 137 2.48 0.08 -0.41
N CYS A 138 1.24 -0.20 -0.01
CA CYS A 138 0.06 0.48 -0.51
C CYS A 138 -0.53 1.41 0.55
N ASP A 139 -1.02 2.58 0.13
CA ASP A 139 -1.72 3.53 0.99
C ASP A 139 -3.07 3.91 0.37
N ASN A 140 -4.13 3.84 1.19
CA ASN A 140 -5.49 4.21 0.78
C ASN A 140 -5.98 3.49 -0.50
N CYS A 141 -5.72 2.18 -0.59
CA CYS A 141 -6.12 1.34 -1.72
C CYS A 141 -7.38 0.54 -1.39
N VAL A 142 -8.26 0.40 -2.38
CA VAL A 142 -9.53 -0.35 -2.23
C VAL A 142 -9.69 -1.36 -3.36
N SER A 143 -10.05 -2.60 -3.01
CA SER A 143 -10.28 -3.69 -3.96
C SER A 143 -9.12 -3.95 -4.92
N CYS A 144 -7.89 -3.81 -4.43
CA CYS A 144 -6.68 -4.06 -5.22
C CYS A 144 -6.12 -5.46 -4.97
N GLU A 145 -5.54 -6.06 -5.99
CA GLU A 145 -4.92 -7.38 -5.92
C GLU A 145 -3.55 -7.38 -6.59
N LEU A 146 -2.57 -8.09 -6.00
CA LEU A 146 -1.20 -8.19 -6.52
C LEU A 146 -0.64 -6.81 -6.89
N THR A 147 -0.72 -5.86 -5.95
CA THR A 147 -0.38 -4.46 -6.22
C THR A 147 0.76 -4.01 -5.32
N LEU A 148 1.73 -3.33 -5.91
CA LEU A 148 2.97 -2.89 -5.27
C LEU A 148 3.14 -1.37 -5.37
N ALA A 149 3.48 -0.71 -4.26
CA ALA A 149 3.82 0.70 -4.20
C ALA A 149 2.77 1.63 -4.84
N SER A 150 1.51 1.44 -4.48
CA SER A 150 0.39 2.18 -5.06
C SER A 150 -0.36 2.97 -4.01
N GLN A 151 -0.88 4.12 -4.39
CA GLN A 151 -1.57 5.02 -3.49
C GLN A 151 -2.92 5.45 -4.07
N ARG A 152 -3.93 5.63 -3.20
CA ARG A 152 -5.26 6.13 -3.56
C ARG A 152 -5.86 5.44 -4.80
N SER A 153 -5.67 4.12 -4.88
CA SER A 153 -6.02 3.33 -6.06
C SER A 153 -7.23 2.44 -5.81
N LEU A 154 -8.04 2.25 -6.83
CA LEU A 154 -9.27 1.48 -6.77
C LEU A 154 -9.32 0.39 -7.84
N GLY A 155 -9.53 -0.87 -7.43
CA GLY A 155 -9.75 -1.99 -8.36
C GLY A 155 -8.57 -2.28 -9.27
N CYS A 156 -7.33 -2.11 -8.80
CA CYS A 156 -6.14 -2.37 -9.58
C CYS A 156 -5.63 -3.80 -9.38
N VAL A 157 -5.18 -4.43 -10.45
CA VAL A 157 -4.71 -5.83 -10.45
C VAL A 157 -3.37 -5.95 -11.17
N ASN A 158 -2.39 -6.63 -10.56
CA ASN A 158 -1.03 -6.76 -11.10
C ASN A 158 -0.43 -5.41 -11.49
N CYS A 159 -0.35 -4.49 -10.56
CA CYS A 159 0.12 -3.14 -10.84
C CYS A 159 1.29 -2.74 -9.93
N ILE A 160 2.19 -1.91 -10.47
CA ILE A 160 3.28 -1.29 -9.72
C ILE A 160 3.20 0.22 -9.92
N ARG A 161 3.25 1.01 -8.82
CA ARG A 161 3.24 2.47 -8.84
C ARG A 161 2.03 3.06 -9.56
N VAL A 162 0.85 2.70 -9.07
CA VAL A 162 -0.40 3.30 -9.54
C VAL A 162 -0.88 4.30 -8.49
N ASP A 163 -1.06 5.54 -8.89
CA ASP A 163 -1.43 6.64 -8.01
C ASP A 163 -2.66 7.39 -8.53
N ASP A 164 -3.61 7.73 -7.63
CA ASP A 164 -4.87 8.40 -7.96
C ASP A 164 -5.62 7.78 -9.17
N SER A 165 -5.57 6.47 -9.30
CA SER A 165 -6.01 5.79 -10.51
C SER A 165 -6.93 4.61 -10.21
N GLY A 166 -7.76 4.22 -11.20
CA GLY A 166 -8.72 3.15 -10.99
C GLY A 166 -8.87 2.19 -12.16
N ASN A 167 -9.22 0.92 -11.82
CA ASN A 167 -9.43 -0.15 -12.79
C ASN A 167 -8.23 -0.35 -13.74
N CYS A 168 -7.03 -0.36 -13.18
CA CYS A 168 -5.79 -0.59 -13.93
C CYS A 168 -5.36 -2.05 -13.82
N SER A 169 -4.75 -2.59 -14.87
CA SER A 169 -4.25 -3.96 -14.87
C SER A 169 -2.93 -4.11 -15.61
N ASN A 170 -2.06 -4.98 -15.09
CA ASN A 170 -0.74 -5.30 -15.67
C ASN A 170 0.04 -4.05 -16.09
N SER A 171 0.03 -3.02 -15.23
CA SER A 171 0.52 -1.70 -15.60
C SER A 171 1.56 -1.17 -14.61
N TYR A 172 2.44 -0.32 -15.12
CA TYR A 172 3.53 0.27 -14.35
C TYR A 172 3.54 1.80 -14.49
N ASN A 173 3.63 2.50 -13.36
CA ASN A 173 3.70 3.95 -13.28
C ASN A 173 2.54 4.66 -13.98
N VAL A 174 1.35 4.54 -13.36
CA VAL A 174 0.09 5.11 -13.87
C VAL A 174 -0.40 6.15 -12.85
N ILE A 175 -0.63 7.36 -13.31
CA ILE A 175 -1.01 8.50 -12.46
C ILE A 175 -2.28 9.15 -12.99
N CYS A 176 -3.23 9.50 -12.10
CA CYS A 176 -4.46 10.22 -12.42
C CYS A 176 -5.24 9.64 -13.61
N SER A 177 -5.28 8.31 -13.72
CA SER A 177 -5.77 7.64 -14.93
C SER A 177 -6.80 6.56 -14.61
N LYS A 178 -7.55 6.12 -15.62
CA LYS A 178 -8.66 5.18 -15.44
C LYS A 178 -8.74 4.18 -16.56
N LYS A 179 -8.98 2.90 -16.22
CA LYS A 179 -9.10 1.80 -17.19
C LYS A 179 -7.87 1.68 -18.08
N ILE A 180 -6.74 1.48 -17.47
CA ILE A 180 -5.44 1.34 -18.13
C ILE A 180 -5.02 -0.13 -18.06
N ALA A 181 -4.65 -0.72 -19.19
CA ALA A 181 -4.20 -2.10 -19.23
C ALA A 181 -2.92 -2.29 -20.04
N ASN A 182 -2.02 -3.14 -19.54
CA ASN A 182 -0.73 -3.51 -20.16
C ASN A 182 0.14 -2.31 -20.57
N SER A 183 0.07 -1.22 -19.80
CA SER A 183 0.61 0.08 -20.19
C SER A 183 1.61 0.63 -19.18
N PHE A 184 2.58 1.42 -19.63
CA PHE A 184 3.66 1.94 -18.80
C PHE A 184 3.82 3.45 -18.94
N PHE A 185 4.04 4.16 -17.84
CA PHE A 185 4.21 5.61 -17.81
C PHE A 185 3.02 6.36 -18.43
N ILE A 186 1.88 6.26 -17.77
CA ILE A 186 0.61 6.85 -18.22
C ILE A 186 0.18 7.92 -17.22
N GLN A 187 -0.21 9.07 -17.73
CA GLN A 187 -0.68 10.19 -16.92
C GLN A 187 -1.92 10.85 -17.54
N ASP A 188 -2.93 11.16 -16.70
CA ASP A 188 -4.17 11.85 -17.10
C ASP A 188 -4.85 11.23 -18.34
N CYS A 189 -4.93 9.90 -18.36
CA CYS A 189 -5.47 9.14 -19.50
C CYS A 189 -6.66 8.28 -19.10
N SER A 190 -7.44 7.86 -20.11
CA SER A 190 -8.50 6.89 -19.92
C SER A 190 -8.63 5.89 -21.06
N ASP A 191 -9.08 4.66 -20.72
CA ASP A 191 -9.36 3.63 -21.71
C ASP A 191 -8.18 3.36 -22.67
N LEU A 192 -6.98 3.14 -22.09
CA LEU A 192 -5.77 2.79 -22.84
C LEU A 192 -5.43 1.31 -22.71
N TYR A 193 -5.03 0.72 -23.80
CA TYR A 193 -4.53 -0.64 -23.87
C TYR A 193 -3.20 -0.69 -24.62
N GLU A 194 -2.16 -1.27 -23.98
CA GLU A 194 -0.82 -1.34 -24.57
C GLU A 194 -0.32 0.01 -25.08
N CYS A 195 -0.18 0.96 -24.17
CA CYS A 195 0.37 2.28 -24.43
C CYS A 195 1.57 2.57 -23.54
N MET A 196 2.48 3.41 -23.97
CA MET A 196 3.66 3.82 -23.20
C MET A 196 3.94 5.31 -23.35
N PHE A 197 4.34 5.95 -22.22
CA PHE A 197 4.68 7.39 -22.19
C PHE A 197 3.58 8.28 -22.77
N CYS A 198 2.32 8.01 -22.38
CA CYS A 198 1.18 8.74 -22.90
C CYS A 198 0.57 9.65 -21.83
N SER A 199 0.09 10.81 -22.28
CA SER A 199 -0.51 11.82 -21.42
C SER A 199 -1.69 12.51 -22.12
N HIS A 200 -2.78 12.77 -21.36
CA HIS A 200 -3.95 13.52 -21.81
C HIS A 200 -4.67 12.93 -23.06
N ILE A 201 -4.64 11.62 -23.24
CA ILE A 201 -5.32 10.93 -24.33
C ILE A 201 -6.28 9.85 -23.83
N SER A 202 -7.21 9.47 -24.69
CA SER A 202 -8.17 8.41 -24.38
C SER A 202 -8.48 7.52 -25.58
N ASN A 203 -9.02 6.31 -25.28
CA ASN A 203 -9.47 5.35 -26.28
C ASN A 203 -8.40 5.02 -27.33
N ARG A 204 -7.21 4.65 -26.88
CA ARG A 204 -6.07 4.33 -27.75
C ARG A 204 -5.47 2.96 -27.43
N ARG A 205 -4.83 2.41 -28.46
CA ARG A 205 -4.05 1.18 -28.38
C ARG A 205 -2.77 1.33 -29.18
N PHE A 206 -1.68 0.73 -28.72
CA PHE A 206 -0.35 0.79 -29.33
C PHE A 206 0.16 2.23 -29.57
N CYS A 207 -0.02 3.11 -28.59
CA CYS A 207 0.54 4.44 -28.63
C CYS A 207 1.85 4.52 -27.83
N ILE A 208 2.81 5.25 -28.36
CA ILE A 208 4.06 5.62 -27.68
C ILE A 208 4.24 7.13 -27.81
N ALA A 209 4.45 7.83 -26.69
CA ALA A 209 4.59 9.29 -26.66
C ALA A 209 3.45 9.99 -27.44
N ASN A 210 2.19 9.57 -27.19
CA ASN A 210 0.98 10.03 -27.88
C ASN A 210 0.96 9.79 -29.42
N SER A 211 1.87 9.00 -29.95
CA SER A 211 1.91 8.68 -31.37
C SER A 211 1.44 7.26 -31.62
N GLN A 212 0.57 7.08 -32.59
CA GLN A 212 0.06 5.77 -32.98
C GLN A 212 1.15 4.94 -33.65
N CYS A 213 1.36 3.73 -33.18
CA CYS A 213 2.36 2.80 -33.73
C CYS A 213 1.70 1.55 -34.31
N SER A 214 2.43 0.81 -35.14
CA SER A 214 2.06 -0.56 -35.47
C SER A 214 2.28 -1.47 -34.26
N GLU A 215 1.51 -2.51 -34.14
CA GLU A 215 1.68 -3.52 -33.06
C GLU A 215 3.09 -4.07 -33.01
N LYS A 216 3.68 -4.39 -34.16
CA LYS A 216 5.07 -4.89 -34.27
C LYS A 216 6.08 -3.90 -33.70
N SER A 217 5.96 -2.62 -34.06
CA SER A 217 6.84 -1.56 -33.54
C SER A 217 6.66 -1.35 -32.05
N TYR A 218 5.41 -1.38 -31.57
CA TYR A 218 5.11 -1.26 -30.16
C TYR A 218 5.83 -2.33 -29.32
N TYR A 219 5.70 -3.61 -29.67
CA TYR A 219 6.32 -4.69 -28.92
C TYR A 219 7.86 -4.68 -29.01
N ALA A 220 8.42 -4.24 -30.12
CA ALA A 220 9.87 -4.08 -30.24
C ALA A 220 10.39 -3.03 -29.23
N ILE A 221 9.73 -1.88 -29.13
CA ILE A 221 10.09 -0.83 -28.18
C ILE A 221 9.76 -1.22 -26.75
N LYS A 222 8.64 -1.93 -26.51
CA LYS A 222 8.26 -2.39 -25.17
C LYS A 222 9.37 -3.20 -24.51
N LYS A 223 10.07 -4.05 -25.24
CA LYS A 223 11.24 -4.80 -24.73
C LYS A 223 12.36 -3.88 -24.24
N VAL A 224 12.69 -2.86 -25.03
CA VAL A 224 13.72 -1.88 -24.67
C VAL A 224 13.32 -1.10 -23.41
N VAL A 225 12.05 -0.73 -23.31
CA VAL A 225 11.52 -0.02 -22.13
C VAL A 225 11.55 -0.91 -20.88
N ILE A 226 11.17 -2.18 -21.00
CA ILE A 226 11.26 -3.14 -19.88
C ILE A 226 12.69 -3.30 -19.41
N ASP A 227 13.63 -3.51 -20.32
CA ASP A 227 15.06 -3.62 -19.99
C ASP A 227 15.59 -2.37 -19.28
N TRP A 228 15.14 -1.20 -19.70
CA TRP A 228 15.51 0.06 -19.06
C TRP A 228 14.91 0.18 -17.65
N ILE A 229 13.62 -0.15 -17.44
CA ILE A 229 12.96 -0.14 -16.11
C ILE A 229 13.71 -1.05 -15.14
N LEU A 230 14.07 -2.26 -15.57
CA LEU A 230 14.68 -3.25 -14.67
C LEU A 230 16.15 -2.95 -14.35
N LYS A 231 16.84 -2.11 -15.14
CA LYS A 231 18.24 -1.70 -14.91
C LYS A 231 18.40 -0.45 -14.04
N GLN A 232 17.32 0.30 -13.81
CA GLN A 232 17.34 1.43 -12.88
C GLN A 232 17.43 0.92 -11.43
#